data_3b606152369a1cea316e55e17641c691
#
_entry.id   3b606152369a1cea316e55e17641c691
#
_cell.length_a   1.000
_cell.length_b   1.000
_cell.length_c   1.000
_cell.angle_alpha   90.00
_cell.angle_beta   90.00
_cell.angle_gamma   90.00
#
_symmetry.space_group_name_H-M   'P 1'
#
loop_
_entity.id
_entity.type
_entity.pdbx_description
1 polymer ?
#
loop_
_entity_poly.entity_id
_entity_poly.type
_entity_poly.pdbx_seq_one_letter_code
_entity_poly.pdbx_strand_id
1 'polypeptide(L)'
;MSMLLRQSAREMVGPSAYLGVVKSVKDPDNLNRVQIQTFNTFGATDQDAPVWARVAVPFSGKNCGAFFIPNVGDEVLVTYLSADPRFPVIIGSLWNGAAPAPEALGGSGESVDRWTITGTAGTRIAIVEENASTATIKFSTPGGLTGTLTDDGGGSIEFTNSSQTSVTIDSTGVTINAPTGKVQITAASEVDITAPTVNVSAAISIFSGIIECTTLQADTIVASTYTPGAGNVW
;
A
#
# COMPACT_ATOMS: atom_id res chain seq x y z
N MET A 1 44.71 50.14 -28.58
CA MET A 1 45.22 48.99 -27.84
C MET A 1 44.07 48.48 -26.99
N SER A 2 43.24 47.61 -27.56
CA SER A 2 41.98 47.14 -26.95
C SER A 2 42.29 45.79 -26.31
N MET A 3 42.22 45.75 -25.01
CA MET A 3 42.32 44.55 -24.20
C MET A 3 40.92 43.92 -24.11
N LEU A 4 40.62 43.06 -25.08
CA LEU A 4 39.44 42.25 -25.05
C LEU A 4 39.52 41.27 -23.85
N LEU A 5 38.85 41.60 -22.78
CA LEU A 5 38.52 40.70 -21.72
C LEU A 5 37.65 39.56 -22.32
N ARG A 6 38.26 38.41 -22.57
CA ARG A 6 37.57 37.16 -22.71
C ARG A 6 36.97 36.82 -21.34
N GLN A 7 35.77 37.33 -21.05
CA GLN A 7 34.94 36.65 -20.10
C GLN A 7 34.57 35.29 -20.71
N SER A 8 35.19 34.25 -20.17
CA SER A 8 34.64 32.90 -20.31
C SER A 8 33.25 32.96 -19.77
N ALA A 9 32.26 32.96 -20.65
CA ALA A 9 30.89 32.71 -20.28
C ALA A 9 30.83 31.30 -19.65
N ARG A 10 31.00 31.22 -18.35
CA ARG A 10 30.51 30.15 -17.58
C ARG A 10 28.98 30.20 -17.82
N GLU A 11 28.47 29.32 -18.65
CA GLU A 11 27.01 29.18 -18.77
C GLU A 11 26.50 28.91 -17.36
N MET A 12 26.06 29.98 -16.71
CA MET A 12 25.33 29.86 -15.46
C MET A 12 24.00 29.24 -15.86
N VAL A 13 23.81 27.99 -15.49
CA VAL A 13 22.51 27.35 -15.53
C VAL A 13 21.59 28.25 -14.70
N GLY A 14 20.66 28.97 -15.35
CA GLY A 14 19.71 29.83 -14.64
C GLY A 14 18.89 29.03 -13.64
N PRO A 15 18.09 29.68 -12.79
CA PRO A 15 17.17 29.00 -11.85
C PRO A 15 15.99 28.40 -12.65
N SER A 16 16.30 27.41 -13.46
CA SER A 16 15.37 26.73 -14.36
C SER A 16 15.27 25.27 -13.97
N ALA A 17 14.13 24.67 -14.25
CA ALA A 17 13.96 23.23 -14.16
C ALA A 17 14.21 22.61 -15.55
N TYR A 18 14.81 21.45 -15.56
CA TYR A 18 15.18 20.70 -16.75
C TYR A 18 14.50 19.36 -16.76
N LEU A 19 14.13 18.87 -17.93
CA LEU A 19 13.68 17.50 -18.09
C LEU A 19 14.87 16.57 -18.18
N GLY A 20 14.74 15.38 -17.62
CA GLY A 20 15.73 14.33 -17.70
C GLY A 20 15.12 12.95 -17.66
N VAL A 21 15.90 11.95 -17.97
CA VAL A 21 15.52 10.55 -17.88
C VAL A 21 16.48 9.81 -16.95
N VAL A 22 15.91 8.92 -16.14
CA VAL A 22 16.68 8.07 -15.23
C VAL A 22 17.45 7.00 -16.02
N LYS A 23 18.75 6.89 -15.80
CA LYS A 23 19.64 5.90 -16.43
C LYS A 23 20.05 4.78 -15.48
N SER A 24 20.20 5.06 -14.20
CA SER A 24 20.56 4.06 -13.18
C SER A 24 20.11 4.48 -11.79
N VAL A 25 19.73 3.50 -10.99
CA VAL A 25 19.46 3.64 -9.55
C VAL A 25 20.51 2.91 -8.70
N LYS A 26 21.55 2.32 -9.34
CA LYS A 26 22.64 1.62 -8.65
C LYS A 26 23.73 2.61 -8.28
N ASP A 27 23.51 3.38 -7.21
CA ASP A 27 24.49 4.34 -6.72
C ASP A 27 25.72 3.62 -6.15
N PRO A 28 26.93 3.84 -6.71
CA PRO A 28 28.16 3.17 -6.26
C PRO A 28 28.56 3.53 -4.83
N ASP A 29 28.12 4.70 -4.34
CA ASP A 29 28.43 5.17 -3.00
C ASP A 29 27.33 4.85 -1.98
N ASN A 30 26.25 4.16 -2.39
CA ASN A 30 25.09 3.81 -1.55
C ASN A 30 24.43 5.02 -0.86
N LEU A 31 24.38 6.16 -1.53
CA LEU A 31 23.76 7.39 -1.04
C LEU A 31 22.33 7.57 -1.54
N ASN A 32 21.74 6.56 -2.19
CA ASN A 32 20.41 6.60 -2.81
C ASN A 32 20.24 7.74 -3.83
N ARG A 33 21.33 8.09 -4.53
CA ARG A 33 21.27 8.99 -5.67
C ARG A 33 20.79 8.24 -6.91
N VAL A 34 20.30 8.97 -7.87
CA VAL A 34 19.81 8.48 -9.16
C VAL A 34 20.67 9.05 -10.27
N GLN A 35 21.14 8.22 -11.17
CA GLN A 35 21.86 8.68 -12.35
C GLN A 35 20.86 9.11 -13.41
N ILE A 36 21.00 10.34 -13.89
CA ILE A 36 20.11 10.96 -14.86
C ILE A 36 20.88 11.49 -16.07
N GLN A 37 20.18 11.56 -17.18
CA GLN A 37 20.59 12.30 -18.37
C GLN A 37 19.55 13.38 -18.63
N THR A 38 19.95 14.65 -18.64
CA THR A 38 19.05 15.77 -18.95
C THR A 38 18.87 15.91 -20.44
N PHE A 39 17.68 16.37 -20.86
CA PHE A 39 17.43 16.71 -22.26
C PHE A 39 17.90 18.13 -22.52
N ASN A 40 18.84 18.29 -23.45
CA ASN A 40 19.26 19.62 -23.86
C ASN A 40 18.24 20.29 -24.77
N THR A 41 17.77 21.47 -24.39
CA THR A 41 16.81 22.30 -25.14
C THR A 41 17.41 22.88 -26.43
N PHE A 42 18.72 22.83 -26.62
CA PHE A 42 19.44 23.52 -27.70
C PHE A 42 20.24 22.61 -28.62
N GLY A 43 19.75 21.40 -28.90
CA GLY A 43 20.28 20.59 -30.00
C GLY A 43 21.74 20.14 -29.85
N ALA A 44 22.24 20.08 -28.62
CA ALA A 44 23.55 19.50 -28.37
C ALA A 44 23.46 17.97 -28.49
N THR A 45 24.28 17.45 -29.38
CA THR A 45 24.55 16.04 -29.57
C THR A 45 24.94 15.35 -28.25
N ASP A 46 24.55 14.13 -28.09
CA ASP A 46 24.97 12.98 -27.20
C ASP A 46 26.15 13.14 -26.19
N GLN A 47 26.54 14.34 -25.79
CA GLN A 47 27.74 14.58 -25.00
C GLN A 47 27.55 14.84 -23.51
N ASP A 48 26.31 14.92 -23.03
CA ASP A 48 26.12 15.06 -21.59
C ASP A 48 26.13 13.67 -20.94
N ALA A 49 27.28 13.33 -20.38
CA ALA A 49 27.44 12.11 -19.61
C ALA A 49 26.39 12.08 -18.47
N PRO A 50 25.77 10.93 -18.18
CA PRO A 50 24.85 10.82 -17.08
C PRO A 50 25.48 11.25 -15.76
N VAL A 51 24.74 12.03 -14.96
CA VAL A 51 25.19 12.56 -13.66
C VAL A 51 24.38 12.00 -12.50
N TRP A 52 24.99 11.89 -11.32
CA TRP A 52 24.32 11.45 -10.12
C TRP A 52 23.58 12.60 -9.44
N ALA A 53 22.27 12.49 -9.32
CA ALA A 53 21.38 13.47 -8.72
C ALA A 53 20.83 12.97 -7.38
N ARG A 54 20.64 13.88 -6.43
CA ARG A 54 19.86 13.61 -5.22
C ARG A 54 18.38 13.66 -5.57
N VAL A 55 17.56 12.92 -4.83
CA VAL A 55 16.09 12.95 -4.98
C VAL A 55 15.50 13.75 -3.82
N ALA A 56 14.76 14.81 -4.13
CA ALA A 56 13.96 15.51 -3.15
C ALA A 56 12.70 14.68 -2.86
N VAL A 57 12.43 14.47 -1.58
CA VAL A 57 11.26 13.72 -1.09
C VAL A 57 10.46 14.61 -0.13
N PRO A 58 9.17 14.32 0.12
CA PRO A 58 8.32 15.15 0.99
C PRO A 58 8.90 15.42 2.37
N PHE A 59 9.57 14.43 2.95
CA PHE A 59 10.35 14.59 4.19
C PHE A 59 11.44 13.52 4.26
N SER A 60 12.56 13.86 4.93
CA SER A 60 13.66 12.94 5.18
C SER A 60 14.37 13.28 6.49
N GLY A 61 14.90 12.27 7.16
CA GLY A 61 15.67 12.41 8.40
C GLY A 61 16.53 11.17 8.65
N LYS A 62 17.16 11.10 9.82
CA LYS A 62 17.97 9.95 10.19
C LYS A 62 17.08 8.71 10.39
N ASN A 63 17.22 7.73 9.48
CA ASN A 63 16.45 6.48 9.45
C ASN A 63 14.92 6.69 9.32
N CYS A 64 14.46 7.82 8.78
CA CYS A 64 13.05 8.08 8.50
C CYS A 64 12.88 8.96 7.26
N GLY A 65 11.73 8.82 6.58
CA GLY A 65 11.43 9.60 5.39
C GLY A 65 10.45 8.91 4.45
N ALA A 66 10.00 9.65 3.45
CA ALA A 66 9.26 9.10 2.31
C ALA A 66 10.26 8.59 1.26
N PHE A 67 10.32 7.28 1.07
CA PHE A 67 11.28 6.66 0.14
C PHE A 67 10.62 6.40 -1.21
N PHE A 68 10.57 7.45 -2.05
CA PHE A 68 10.03 7.41 -3.41
C PHE A 68 11.14 7.71 -4.40
N ILE A 69 11.71 6.68 -4.99
CA ILE A 69 12.81 6.77 -5.95
C ILE A 69 12.26 6.43 -7.34
N PRO A 70 12.49 7.27 -8.36
CA PRO A 70 12.06 6.99 -9.72
C PRO A 70 12.81 5.79 -10.31
N ASN A 71 12.14 5.05 -11.20
CA ASN A 71 12.73 3.90 -11.88
C ASN A 71 13.59 4.31 -13.08
N VAL A 72 14.41 3.37 -13.54
CA VAL A 72 15.15 3.53 -14.81
C VAL A 72 14.14 3.69 -15.95
N GLY A 73 14.31 4.73 -16.75
CA GLY A 73 13.42 5.11 -17.84
C GLY A 73 12.39 6.19 -17.50
N ASP A 74 12.16 6.46 -16.21
CA ASP A 74 11.22 7.51 -15.78
C ASP A 74 11.72 8.89 -16.18
N GLU A 75 10.78 9.75 -16.58
CA GLU A 75 11.01 11.16 -16.84
C GLU A 75 10.95 11.93 -15.53
N VAL A 76 11.95 12.79 -15.32
CA VAL A 76 12.13 13.53 -14.08
C VAL A 76 12.37 15.02 -14.34
N LEU A 77 11.90 15.82 -13.38
CA LEU A 77 12.16 17.24 -13.32
C LEU A 77 13.38 17.50 -12.44
N VAL A 78 14.38 18.18 -13.00
CA VAL A 78 15.70 18.38 -12.39
C VAL A 78 15.98 19.87 -12.21
N THR A 79 16.49 20.23 -11.07
CA THR A 79 17.08 21.57 -10.82
C THR A 79 18.51 21.43 -10.32
N TYR A 80 19.25 22.56 -10.26
CA TYR A 80 20.64 22.59 -9.81
C TYR A 80 20.80 23.51 -8.61
N LEU A 81 21.39 23.01 -7.52
CA LEU A 81 21.64 23.80 -6.33
C LEU A 81 22.61 24.95 -6.66
N SER A 82 22.24 26.18 -6.28
CA SER A 82 23.03 27.38 -6.53
C SER A 82 23.42 27.59 -8.02
N ALA A 83 22.57 27.11 -8.94
CA ALA A 83 22.84 27.12 -10.37
C ALA A 83 24.16 26.42 -10.80
N ASP A 84 24.64 25.48 -9.98
CA ASP A 84 25.85 24.69 -10.27
C ASP A 84 25.46 23.33 -10.85
N PRO A 85 25.82 23.00 -12.11
CA PRO A 85 25.45 21.74 -12.76
C PRO A 85 26.05 20.51 -12.09
N ARG A 86 27.00 20.67 -11.19
CA ARG A 86 27.58 19.56 -10.41
C ARG A 86 26.67 19.06 -9.29
N PHE A 87 25.62 19.81 -8.96
CA PHE A 87 24.72 19.50 -7.85
C PHE A 87 23.26 19.38 -8.32
N PRO A 88 22.94 18.39 -9.19
CA PRO A 88 21.59 18.17 -9.66
C PRO A 88 20.71 17.60 -8.53
N VAL A 89 19.45 18.02 -8.54
CA VAL A 89 18.41 17.50 -7.64
C VAL A 89 17.17 17.20 -8.46
N ILE A 90 16.67 15.97 -8.37
CA ILE A 90 15.36 15.58 -8.88
C ILE A 90 14.31 16.13 -7.91
N ILE A 91 13.37 16.93 -8.40
CA ILE A 91 12.30 17.55 -7.62
C ILE A 91 10.92 16.96 -7.92
N GLY A 92 10.82 16.03 -8.86
CA GLY A 92 9.59 15.31 -9.20
C GLY A 92 9.79 14.38 -10.38
N SER A 93 8.79 13.54 -10.60
CA SER A 93 8.64 12.70 -11.79
C SER A 93 7.43 13.16 -12.59
N LEU A 94 7.43 12.91 -13.90
CA LEU A 94 6.38 13.34 -14.81
C LEU A 94 5.83 12.15 -15.57
N TRP A 95 4.51 12.11 -15.68
CA TRP A 95 3.87 11.24 -16.65
C TRP A 95 3.95 11.86 -18.04
N ASN A 96 4.00 11.04 -19.07
CA ASN A 96 4.07 11.48 -20.46
C ASN A 96 3.29 10.50 -21.37
N GLY A 97 3.33 10.75 -22.67
CA GLY A 97 2.61 9.92 -23.64
C GLY A 97 3.07 8.46 -23.73
N ALA A 98 4.30 8.14 -23.30
CA ALA A 98 4.83 6.78 -23.25
C ALA A 98 4.65 6.13 -21.87
N ALA A 99 4.56 6.93 -20.82
CA ALA A 99 4.35 6.52 -19.42
C ALA A 99 3.13 7.26 -18.83
N PRO A 100 1.90 6.81 -19.12
CA PRO A 100 0.67 7.47 -18.68
C PRO A 100 0.49 7.33 -17.15
N ALA A 101 -0.33 8.21 -16.57
CA ALA A 101 -0.75 8.09 -15.18
C ALA A 101 -1.43 6.72 -14.93
N PRO A 102 -1.27 6.12 -13.73
CA PRO A 102 -1.87 4.81 -13.41
C PRO A 102 -3.39 4.86 -13.28
N GLU A 103 -3.97 6.05 -13.18
CA GLU A 103 -5.42 6.28 -13.03
C GLU A 103 -5.87 7.55 -13.74
N ALA A 104 -7.17 7.62 -13.99
CA ALA A 104 -7.88 8.83 -14.39
C ALA A 104 -8.74 9.35 -13.23
N LEU A 105 -9.10 10.62 -13.25
CA LEU A 105 -10.11 11.16 -12.34
C LEU A 105 -11.44 10.45 -12.56
N GLY A 106 -12.18 10.20 -11.49
CA GLY A 106 -13.53 9.69 -11.52
C GLY A 106 -14.58 10.80 -11.73
N GLY A 107 -15.85 10.44 -11.56
CA GLY A 107 -16.96 11.38 -11.61
C GLY A 107 -17.01 12.22 -12.88
N SER A 108 -17.31 13.51 -12.75
CA SER A 108 -17.34 14.48 -13.86
C SER A 108 -15.96 14.94 -14.34
N GLY A 109 -14.90 14.66 -13.56
CA GLY A 109 -13.56 15.15 -13.81
C GLY A 109 -13.33 16.63 -13.42
N GLU A 110 -14.29 17.27 -12.76
CA GLU A 110 -14.20 18.68 -12.34
C GLU A 110 -13.45 18.88 -11.02
N SER A 111 -13.25 17.80 -10.26
CA SER A 111 -12.52 17.79 -8.99
C SER A 111 -11.64 16.59 -8.86
N VAL A 112 -10.61 16.68 -8.01
CA VAL A 112 -9.80 15.53 -7.63
C VAL A 112 -10.55 14.73 -6.56
N ASP A 113 -10.88 13.51 -6.90
CA ASP A 113 -11.67 12.59 -6.07
C ASP A 113 -10.88 11.37 -5.59
N ARG A 114 -9.58 11.31 -5.92
CA ARG A 114 -8.72 10.18 -5.54
C ARG A 114 -7.27 10.56 -5.35
N TRP A 115 -6.64 9.90 -4.41
CA TRP A 115 -5.21 9.98 -4.11
C TRP A 115 -4.68 8.56 -4.01
N THR A 116 -3.76 8.21 -4.91
CA THR A 116 -3.31 6.82 -5.04
C THR A 116 -1.80 6.70 -5.11
N ILE A 117 -1.28 5.60 -4.58
CA ILE A 117 0.09 5.16 -4.75
C ILE A 117 0.04 3.78 -5.39
N THR A 118 0.60 3.66 -6.59
CA THR A 118 0.63 2.40 -7.34
C THR A 118 2.07 2.00 -7.62
N GLY A 119 2.46 0.83 -7.15
CA GLY A 119 3.76 0.25 -7.44
C GLY A 119 3.81 -0.38 -8.84
N THR A 120 5.01 -0.58 -9.38
CA THR A 120 5.23 -1.13 -10.72
C THR A 120 4.64 -2.52 -10.94
N ALA A 121 4.51 -3.31 -9.88
CA ALA A 121 3.86 -4.63 -9.93
C ALA A 121 2.34 -4.57 -9.79
N GLY A 122 1.74 -3.36 -9.63
CA GLY A 122 0.30 -3.19 -9.48
C GLY A 122 -0.20 -3.23 -8.02
N THR A 123 0.68 -3.27 -7.02
CA THR A 123 0.27 -3.05 -5.63
C THR A 123 -0.20 -1.61 -5.49
N ARG A 124 -1.38 -1.40 -4.90
CA ARG A 124 -2.04 -0.09 -4.86
C ARG A 124 -2.54 0.25 -3.46
N ILE A 125 -2.40 1.51 -3.06
CA ILE A 125 -3.06 2.13 -1.90
C ILE A 125 -3.81 3.34 -2.44
N ALA A 126 -5.08 3.49 -2.06
CA ALA A 126 -5.94 4.55 -2.57
C ALA A 126 -6.87 5.10 -1.51
N ILE A 127 -7.08 6.41 -1.60
CA ILE A 127 -8.22 7.11 -1.00
C ILE A 127 -9.09 7.54 -2.18
N VAL A 128 -10.38 7.22 -2.15
CA VAL A 128 -11.35 7.56 -3.21
C VAL A 128 -12.58 8.18 -2.56
N GLU A 129 -12.93 9.39 -2.98
CA GLU A 129 -13.99 10.21 -2.41
C GLU A 129 -14.87 10.76 -3.54
N GLU A 130 -15.47 9.88 -4.35
CA GLU A 130 -16.34 10.28 -5.47
C GLU A 130 -17.60 11.02 -5.02
N ASN A 131 -18.06 10.72 -3.80
CA ASN A 131 -19.10 11.47 -3.08
C ASN A 131 -18.99 11.20 -1.58
N ALA A 132 -19.65 12.04 -0.78
CA ALA A 132 -19.56 11.99 0.69
C ALA A 132 -20.07 10.69 1.33
N SER A 133 -20.87 9.89 0.63
CA SER A 133 -21.41 8.61 1.12
C SER A 133 -20.65 7.39 0.63
N THR A 134 -19.66 7.55 -0.23
CA THR A 134 -18.85 6.44 -0.79
C THR A 134 -17.35 6.66 -0.61
N ALA A 135 -16.96 7.45 0.40
CA ALA A 135 -15.56 7.58 0.76
C ALA A 135 -14.93 6.21 1.09
N THR A 136 -13.81 5.92 0.46
CA THR A 136 -13.19 4.59 0.54
C THR A 136 -11.68 4.71 0.71
N ILE A 137 -11.12 3.92 1.63
CA ILE A 137 -9.68 3.64 1.68
C ILE A 137 -9.49 2.20 1.24
N LYS A 138 -8.66 1.97 0.24
CA LYS A 138 -8.46 0.65 -0.34
C LYS A 138 -6.99 0.36 -0.57
N PHE A 139 -6.59 -0.86 -0.27
CA PHE A 139 -5.32 -1.41 -0.74
C PHE A 139 -5.55 -2.74 -1.45
N SER A 140 -4.69 -3.03 -2.42
CA SER A 140 -4.77 -4.27 -3.18
C SER A 140 -3.39 -4.72 -3.64
N THR A 141 -3.24 -6.03 -3.84
CA THR A 141 -2.04 -6.62 -4.40
C THR A 141 -2.38 -7.40 -5.68
N PRO A 142 -1.41 -7.60 -6.59
CA PRO A 142 -1.61 -8.40 -7.80
C PRO A 142 -2.07 -9.84 -7.52
N GLY A 143 -1.71 -10.39 -6.35
CA GLY A 143 -2.12 -11.72 -5.90
C GLY A 143 -3.57 -11.83 -5.41
N GLY A 144 -4.35 -10.74 -5.52
CA GLY A 144 -5.78 -10.74 -5.15
C GLY A 144 -6.07 -10.55 -3.66
N LEU A 145 -5.08 -10.08 -2.87
CA LEU A 145 -5.36 -9.59 -1.52
C LEU A 145 -5.93 -8.19 -1.60
N THR A 146 -7.05 -7.94 -0.96
CA THR A 146 -7.67 -6.62 -0.86
C THR A 146 -8.01 -6.27 0.58
N GLY A 147 -7.95 -4.99 0.92
CA GLY A 147 -8.52 -4.43 2.13
C GLY A 147 -9.27 -3.15 1.77
N THR A 148 -10.46 -3.00 2.29
CA THR A 148 -11.34 -1.88 1.98
C THR A 148 -11.97 -1.35 3.26
N LEU A 149 -11.91 -0.04 3.46
CA LEU A 149 -12.71 0.70 4.42
C LEU A 149 -13.63 1.58 3.59
N THR A 150 -14.92 1.57 3.85
CA THR A 150 -15.88 2.40 3.10
C THR A 150 -16.99 2.90 4.01
N ASP A 151 -17.50 4.08 3.71
CA ASP A 151 -18.69 4.65 4.37
C ASP A 151 -20.00 4.18 3.72
N ASP A 152 -19.91 3.48 2.58
CA ASP A 152 -21.11 2.96 1.90
C ASP A 152 -21.88 1.97 2.77
N GLY A 153 -23.22 2.03 2.69
CA GLY A 153 -24.09 1.11 3.42
C GLY A 153 -24.03 1.18 4.94
N GLY A 154 -23.56 2.29 5.52
CA GLY A 154 -23.40 2.47 6.97
C GLY A 154 -22.02 2.13 7.51
N GLY A 155 -21.07 1.99 6.61
CA GLY A 155 -19.66 1.76 6.91
C GLY A 155 -19.27 0.29 7.05
N SER A 156 -18.17 -0.09 6.43
CA SER A 156 -17.58 -1.43 6.60
C SER A 156 -16.07 -1.44 6.48
N ILE A 157 -15.46 -2.46 7.07
CA ILE A 157 -14.07 -2.84 6.90
C ILE A 157 -14.04 -4.27 6.38
N GLU A 158 -13.38 -4.52 5.27
CA GLU A 158 -13.23 -5.85 4.68
C GLU A 158 -11.79 -6.15 4.31
N PHE A 159 -11.35 -7.35 4.66
CA PHE A 159 -10.11 -7.94 4.17
C PHE A 159 -10.44 -9.25 3.45
N THR A 160 -10.02 -9.38 2.19
CA THR A 160 -10.32 -10.57 1.38
C THR A 160 -9.08 -10.99 0.60
N ASN A 161 -8.89 -12.31 0.44
CA ASN A 161 -7.85 -12.88 -0.41
C ASN A 161 -8.44 -13.52 -1.68
N SER A 162 -7.57 -13.96 -2.59
CA SER A 162 -7.95 -14.62 -3.84
C SER A 162 -8.78 -15.91 -3.66
N SER A 163 -8.71 -16.55 -2.49
CA SER A 163 -9.50 -17.76 -2.16
C SER A 163 -10.84 -17.43 -1.49
N GLN A 164 -11.27 -16.17 -1.52
CA GLN A 164 -12.50 -15.68 -0.87
C GLN A 164 -12.54 -15.89 0.66
N THR A 165 -11.38 -16.10 1.29
CA THR A 165 -11.29 -16.01 2.75
C THR A 165 -11.35 -14.54 3.14
N SER A 166 -12.31 -14.17 4.00
CA SER A 166 -12.54 -12.77 4.37
C SER A 166 -12.77 -12.58 5.86
N VAL A 167 -12.50 -11.36 6.30
CA VAL A 167 -12.93 -10.79 7.57
C VAL A 167 -13.66 -9.50 7.25
N THR A 168 -14.91 -9.40 7.67
CA THR A 168 -15.76 -8.24 7.46
C THR A 168 -16.23 -7.71 8.81
N ILE A 169 -16.18 -6.41 8.99
CA ILE A 169 -16.76 -5.68 10.13
C ILE A 169 -17.73 -4.66 9.54
N ASP A 170 -19.00 -4.75 9.92
CA ASP A 170 -20.05 -3.84 9.45
C ASP A 170 -21.07 -3.56 10.55
N SER A 171 -22.18 -2.89 10.21
CA SER A 171 -23.26 -2.55 11.15
C SER A 171 -23.98 -3.79 11.74
N THR A 172 -23.79 -4.97 11.17
CA THR A 172 -24.39 -6.24 11.66
C THR A 172 -23.46 -7.00 12.59
N GLY A 173 -22.16 -6.69 12.57
CA GLY A 173 -21.14 -7.30 13.42
C GLY A 173 -19.85 -7.67 12.71
N VAL A 174 -19.22 -8.77 13.16
CA VAL A 174 -17.97 -9.30 12.61
C VAL A 174 -18.24 -10.67 11.98
N THR A 175 -17.87 -10.81 10.71
CA THR A 175 -17.97 -12.08 9.98
C THR A 175 -16.57 -12.55 9.57
N ILE A 176 -16.25 -13.81 9.87
CA ILE A 176 -15.06 -14.50 9.39
C ILE A 176 -15.51 -15.63 8.47
N ASN A 177 -15.10 -15.59 7.21
CA ASN A 177 -15.49 -16.56 6.20
C ASN A 177 -14.23 -17.24 5.60
N ALA A 178 -14.18 -18.56 5.62
CA ALA A 178 -13.08 -19.36 5.06
C ALA A 178 -13.64 -20.54 4.25
N PRO A 179 -14.18 -20.30 3.04
CA PRO A 179 -14.96 -21.30 2.30
C PRO A 179 -14.15 -22.54 1.87
N THR A 180 -12.87 -22.39 1.66
CA THR A 180 -11.96 -23.47 1.22
C THR A 180 -10.86 -23.82 2.22
N GLY A 181 -10.83 -23.10 3.35
CA GLY A 181 -9.78 -23.23 4.36
C GLY A 181 -10.31 -23.58 5.74
N LYS A 182 -9.51 -23.29 6.74
CA LYS A 182 -9.88 -23.41 8.16
C LYS A 182 -9.75 -22.07 8.85
N VAL A 183 -10.54 -21.88 9.91
CA VAL A 183 -10.32 -20.85 10.93
C VAL A 183 -9.67 -21.53 12.13
N GLN A 184 -8.54 -21.04 12.59
CA GLN A 184 -7.83 -21.54 13.77
C GLN A 184 -7.63 -20.40 14.77
N ILE A 185 -8.12 -20.62 15.99
CA ILE A 185 -7.94 -19.70 17.12
C ILE A 185 -7.05 -20.39 18.13
N THR A 186 -5.92 -19.78 18.48
CA THR A 186 -4.98 -20.30 19.47
C THR A 186 -4.65 -19.19 20.47
N ALA A 187 -4.85 -19.45 21.73
CA ALA A 187 -4.46 -18.58 22.82
C ALA A 187 -3.55 -19.30 23.80
N ALA A 188 -2.60 -18.57 24.40
CA ALA A 188 -1.67 -19.14 25.37
C ALA A 188 -2.33 -19.42 26.74
N SER A 189 -3.40 -18.70 27.05
CA SER A 189 -4.10 -18.82 28.35
C SER A 189 -5.57 -19.18 28.18
N GLU A 190 -6.34 -18.39 27.47
CA GLU A 190 -7.80 -18.50 27.49
C GLU A 190 -8.44 -17.95 26.21
N VAL A 191 -9.58 -18.49 25.82
CA VAL A 191 -10.49 -17.93 24.81
C VAL A 191 -11.88 -17.79 25.44
N ASP A 192 -12.28 -16.56 25.69
CA ASP A 192 -13.59 -16.23 26.24
C ASP A 192 -14.61 -15.95 25.12
N ILE A 193 -15.77 -16.64 25.19
CA ILE A 193 -16.91 -16.39 24.32
C ILE A 193 -18.13 -16.11 25.18
N THR A 194 -18.59 -14.87 25.18
CA THR A 194 -19.74 -14.44 25.94
C THR A 194 -20.86 -13.98 25.00
N ALA A 195 -21.98 -14.69 24.97
CA ALA A 195 -23.13 -14.35 24.16
C ALA A 195 -24.42 -14.97 24.79
N PRO A 196 -25.59 -14.39 24.52
CA PRO A 196 -26.86 -15.05 24.89
C PRO A 196 -27.04 -16.43 24.24
N THR A 197 -26.48 -16.62 23.06
CA THR A 197 -26.50 -17.89 22.32
C THR A 197 -25.18 -18.09 21.57
N VAL A 198 -24.60 -19.29 21.68
CA VAL A 198 -23.49 -19.77 20.89
C VAL A 198 -23.95 -20.95 20.04
N ASN A 199 -23.97 -20.81 18.72
CA ASN A 199 -24.35 -21.88 17.80
C ASN A 199 -23.09 -22.55 17.21
N VAL A 200 -22.98 -23.85 17.39
CA VAL A 200 -21.92 -24.67 16.76
C VAL A 200 -22.60 -25.69 15.84
N SER A 201 -22.46 -25.51 14.53
CA SER A 201 -22.98 -26.44 13.54
C SER A 201 -21.77 -27.16 12.86
N ALA A 202 -21.49 -28.37 13.30
CA ALA A 202 -20.41 -29.19 12.81
C ALA A 202 -20.81 -30.65 12.78
N ALA A 203 -20.28 -31.43 11.83
CA ALA A 203 -20.48 -32.88 11.82
C ALA A 203 -19.86 -33.54 13.06
N ILE A 204 -18.75 -33.00 13.56
CA ILE A 204 -18.05 -33.46 14.75
C ILE A 204 -17.53 -32.26 15.53
N SER A 205 -17.81 -32.19 16.84
CA SER A 205 -17.19 -31.26 17.79
C SER A 205 -16.36 -32.07 18.79
N ILE A 206 -15.08 -31.76 18.95
CA ILE A 206 -14.16 -32.48 19.84
C ILE A 206 -13.77 -31.57 21.00
N PHE A 207 -14.00 -32.05 22.22
CA PHE A 207 -13.54 -31.41 23.45
C PHE A 207 -12.60 -32.40 24.18
N SER A 208 -11.34 -31.98 24.36
CA SER A 208 -10.31 -32.83 25.02
C SER A 208 -10.24 -32.68 26.54
N GLY A 209 -11.06 -31.79 27.10
CA GLY A 209 -11.12 -31.48 28.53
C GLY A 209 -12.49 -31.75 29.13
N ILE A 210 -12.87 -30.95 30.11
CA ILE A 210 -14.14 -31.02 30.81
C ILE A 210 -15.14 -30.09 30.12
N ILE A 211 -16.38 -30.54 29.96
CA ILE A 211 -17.51 -29.68 29.57
C ILE A 211 -18.33 -29.48 30.83
N GLU A 212 -18.43 -28.23 31.30
CA GLU A 212 -19.28 -27.83 32.40
C GLU A 212 -20.48 -27.09 31.84
N CYS A 213 -21.71 -27.59 32.10
CA CYS A 213 -22.96 -26.99 31.63
C CYS A 213 -24.09 -27.26 32.63
N THR A 214 -25.06 -26.35 32.70
CA THR A 214 -26.20 -26.52 33.58
C THR A 214 -27.14 -27.64 33.09
N THR A 215 -27.28 -27.76 31.77
CA THR A 215 -28.14 -28.77 31.13
C THR A 215 -27.50 -29.26 29.86
N LEU A 216 -27.43 -30.58 29.68
CA LEU A 216 -27.05 -31.22 28.44
C LEU A 216 -28.29 -31.93 27.85
N GLN A 217 -28.68 -31.57 26.64
CA GLN A 217 -29.70 -32.29 25.86
C GLN A 217 -28.98 -33.01 24.71
N ALA A 218 -29.07 -34.30 24.65
CA ALA A 218 -28.51 -35.14 23.62
C ALA A 218 -29.40 -36.32 23.28
N ASP A 219 -29.48 -36.69 22.01
CA ASP A 219 -30.25 -37.86 21.57
C ASP A 219 -29.61 -39.19 22.06
N THR A 220 -28.29 -39.23 22.11
CA THR A 220 -27.54 -40.42 22.56
C THR A 220 -26.26 -39.97 23.27
N ILE A 221 -25.98 -40.61 24.40
CA ILE A 221 -24.71 -40.45 25.13
C ILE A 221 -24.03 -41.82 25.18
N VAL A 222 -22.81 -41.92 24.70
CA VAL A 222 -21.94 -43.09 24.81
C VAL A 222 -20.78 -42.74 25.73
N ALA A 223 -20.74 -43.33 26.90
CA ALA A 223 -19.72 -43.08 27.91
C ALA A 223 -19.18 -44.42 28.45
N SER A 224 -17.89 -44.47 28.74
CA SER A 224 -17.27 -45.60 29.44
C SER A 224 -17.71 -45.70 30.91
N THR A 225 -18.01 -44.55 31.52
CA THR A 225 -18.52 -44.43 32.88
C THR A 225 -19.54 -43.29 32.91
N TYR A 226 -20.71 -43.51 33.50
CA TYR A 226 -21.74 -42.54 33.72
C TYR A 226 -22.16 -42.56 35.18
N THR A 227 -22.05 -41.44 35.91
CA THR A 227 -22.49 -41.30 37.28
C THR A 227 -23.63 -40.28 37.31
N PRO A 228 -24.89 -40.70 37.31
CA PRO A 228 -26.01 -39.77 37.41
C PRO A 228 -26.08 -39.21 38.83
N GLY A 229 -26.45 -37.90 38.91
CA GLY A 229 -26.78 -37.26 40.18
C GLY A 229 -27.99 -37.91 40.83
N ALA A 230 -28.10 -37.87 42.15
CA ALA A 230 -29.20 -38.44 42.90
C ALA A 230 -30.55 -37.79 42.46
N GLY A 231 -31.40 -38.52 41.78
CA GLY A 231 -32.78 -38.13 41.53
C GLY A 231 -33.39 -38.35 40.15
N ASN A 232 -32.61 -38.66 39.10
CA ASN A 232 -33.15 -38.79 37.74
C ASN A 232 -32.50 -39.89 36.93
N VAL A 233 -32.77 -41.13 37.27
CA VAL A 233 -32.57 -42.29 36.36
C VAL A 233 -33.97 -42.88 36.12
N TRP A 234 -34.53 -42.66 34.95
CA TRP A 234 -35.71 -43.32 34.43
C TRP A 234 -35.32 -44.29 33.36
#